data_5e4c24af4dbc7f6024e6f449d8fa14f0
#
_entry.id   5e4c24af4dbc7f6024e6f449d8fa14f0
#
_cell.length_a   1.000
_cell.length_b   1.000
_cell.length_c   1.000
_cell.angle_alpha   90.00
_cell.angle_beta   90.00
_cell.angle_gamma   90.00
#
_symmetry.space_group_name_H-M   'P 1'
#
loop_
_entity.id
_entity.type
_entity.pdbx_description
1 polymer ?
#
loop_
_entity_poly.entity_id
_entity_poly.type
_entity_poly.pdbx_seq_one_letter_code
_entity_poly.pdbx_strand_id
1 'polypeptide(L)'
;MKSQTTTMTNVISQAIYYDGYAATVSQPVPTGLIRLNNSRYTRKLTDTELNSFKTTIAMRVTIGALCDNYDRLGEVFLALVPKNQSTYTLNDPNVKRIEVGRYITPFMNKNRTPSEVPYTYNVSNLYSIFHDTDLRNNYDIYMELDVFGVPYAANDQVTGCRDRNDVFTGTLTFFSNNSGTASDYNTVVPLLTYNKLNNYNSTDIAGETVRIVNFNLPAAVANANFFVISTPHGANQGGEEYIRRQNYTYLDDIQMLTYKPGGISCEPFRVYNTQGNGIYGATPKTEADWTSWNNWCPGNSVPIRGFTLANLTAGNHTLRHTIPTATFYQGAGEVYLSIYMQGKTNATLNVQDIKTIDVNIFPNPTSDFVNIKSKVDVVSLILYSIDGRKLSETYKQDRIDISSYSTGIYLLNITLKDGTTFKHKIIKK
;
A
#
# COMPACT_ATOMS: atom_id res chain seq x y z
N MET A 1 -3.03 -2.08 40.74
CA MET A 1 -3.25 -1.85 39.29
C MET A 1 -4.49 -2.63 38.89
N LYS A 2 -5.53 -2.00 38.34
CA LYS A 2 -6.68 -2.75 37.78
C LYS A 2 -6.17 -3.49 36.54
N SER A 3 -6.34 -4.82 36.52
CA SER A 3 -6.08 -5.61 35.30
C SER A 3 -6.91 -5.04 34.17
N GLN A 4 -6.25 -4.52 33.13
CA GLN A 4 -6.96 -4.04 31.94
C GLN A 4 -7.44 -5.25 31.14
N THR A 5 -8.76 -5.39 31.03
CA THR A 5 -9.37 -6.44 30.23
C THR A 5 -9.11 -6.18 28.76
N THR A 6 -8.44 -7.10 28.08
CA THR A 6 -8.25 -7.08 26.64
C THR A 6 -9.42 -7.79 25.96
N THR A 7 -10.11 -7.10 25.08
CA THR A 7 -11.15 -7.67 24.21
C THR A 7 -10.50 -8.27 22.98
N MET A 8 -10.88 -9.48 22.60
CA MET A 8 -10.41 -10.17 21.40
C MET A 8 -11.56 -10.31 20.42
N THR A 9 -11.32 -9.96 19.15
CA THR A 9 -12.28 -10.07 18.05
C THR A 9 -11.64 -10.87 16.91
N ASN A 10 -12.10 -12.10 16.68
CA ASN A 10 -11.67 -12.91 15.56
C ASN A 10 -12.49 -12.53 14.32
N VAL A 11 -11.81 -11.99 13.30
CA VAL A 11 -12.45 -11.56 12.05
C VAL A 11 -12.40 -12.68 11.00
N ILE A 12 -11.23 -13.27 10.79
CA ILE A 12 -11.04 -14.41 9.90
C ILE A 12 -10.30 -15.49 10.69
N SER A 13 -10.77 -16.72 10.64
CA SER A 13 -10.15 -17.85 11.36
C SER A 13 -9.79 -18.95 10.39
N GLN A 14 -8.48 -19.27 10.27
CA GLN A 14 -7.95 -20.42 9.54
C GLN A 14 -8.52 -20.56 8.10
N ALA A 15 -8.77 -19.43 7.40
CA ALA A 15 -9.20 -19.46 6.01
C ALA A 15 -8.09 -20.05 5.13
N ILE A 16 -8.45 -20.96 4.22
CA ILE A 16 -7.50 -21.59 3.29
C ILE A 16 -7.40 -20.76 2.02
N TYR A 17 -6.19 -20.36 1.67
CA TYR A 17 -5.85 -19.62 0.46
C TYR A 17 -5.31 -20.58 -0.59
N TYR A 18 -5.52 -20.24 -1.85
CA TYR A 18 -5.21 -21.10 -2.99
C TYR A 18 -4.32 -20.40 -4.00
N ASP A 19 -3.80 -21.15 -4.98
CA ASP A 19 -2.94 -20.64 -6.05
C ASP A 19 -3.50 -19.36 -6.67
N GLY A 20 -2.74 -18.27 -6.49
CA GLY A 20 -3.12 -16.93 -6.92
C GLY A 20 -3.15 -16.73 -8.44
N TYR A 21 -2.51 -17.62 -9.20
CA TYR A 21 -2.55 -17.61 -10.68
C TYR A 21 -3.65 -18.47 -11.27
N ALA A 22 -4.19 -19.40 -10.48
CA ALA A 22 -5.24 -20.29 -10.97
C ALA A 22 -6.61 -19.61 -11.03
N ALA A 23 -7.53 -20.19 -11.78
CA ALA A 23 -8.95 -19.82 -11.73
C ALA A 23 -9.48 -19.93 -10.29
N THR A 24 -10.42 -19.05 -9.92
CA THR A 24 -11.01 -19.07 -8.59
C THR A 24 -11.60 -20.42 -8.27
N VAL A 25 -11.17 -21.00 -7.16
CA VAL A 25 -11.58 -22.34 -6.75
C VAL A 25 -13.04 -22.40 -6.31
N SER A 26 -13.65 -23.59 -6.44
CA SER A 26 -15.03 -23.86 -6.04
C SER A 26 -15.19 -24.41 -4.62
N GLN A 27 -14.09 -24.62 -3.88
CA GLN A 27 -14.14 -25.10 -2.50
C GLN A 27 -15.04 -24.21 -1.62
N PRO A 28 -15.75 -24.78 -0.64
CA PRO A 28 -16.63 -24.03 0.24
C PRO A 28 -15.91 -22.84 0.90
N VAL A 29 -16.62 -21.73 0.99
CA VAL A 29 -16.15 -20.56 1.74
C VAL A 29 -16.57 -20.70 3.20
N PRO A 30 -15.70 -20.48 4.18
CA PRO A 30 -16.09 -20.51 5.60
C PRO A 30 -17.25 -19.56 5.88
N THR A 31 -18.16 -19.96 6.76
CA THR A 31 -19.34 -19.18 7.13
C THR A 31 -18.98 -17.76 7.55
N GLY A 32 -19.69 -16.79 7.00
CA GLY A 32 -19.49 -15.35 7.29
C GLY A 32 -18.36 -14.69 6.49
N LEU A 33 -17.59 -15.45 5.70
CA LEU A 33 -16.58 -14.90 4.79
C LEU A 33 -17.13 -14.78 3.38
N ILE A 34 -16.53 -13.88 2.61
CA ILE A 34 -16.68 -13.77 1.16
C ILE A 34 -15.29 -14.00 0.55
N ARG A 35 -15.18 -14.89 -0.43
CA ARG A 35 -13.96 -15.06 -1.23
C ARG A 35 -14.02 -14.08 -2.39
N LEU A 36 -13.10 -13.11 -2.43
CA LEU A 36 -12.99 -12.16 -3.54
C LEU A 36 -12.18 -12.75 -4.71
N ASN A 37 -11.15 -13.53 -4.39
CA ASN A 37 -10.36 -14.39 -5.29
C ASN A 37 -9.63 -15.46 -4.46
N ASN A 38 -8.74 -16.24 -5.06
CA ASN A 38 -7.98 -17.29 -4.37
C ASN A 38 -7.06 -16.75 -3.26
N SER A 39 -6.61 -15.50 -3.38
CA SER A 39 -5.68 -14.86 -2.44
C SER A 39 -6.37 -13.94 -1.43
N ARG A 40 -7.67 -13.63 -1.57
CA ARG A 40 -8.32 -12.64 -0.71
C ARG A 40 -9.68 -13.07 -0.20
N TYR A 41 -9.81 -13.04 1.12
CA TYR A 41 -11.07 -13.16 1.82
C TYR A 41 -11.44 -11.86 2.52
N THR A 42 -12.74 -11.66 2.70
CA THR A 42 -13.28 -10.51 3.42
C THR A 42 -14.41 -10.90 4.35
N ARG A 43 -14.57 -10.13 5.43
CA ARG A 43 -15.69 -10.25 6.37
C ARG A 43 -16.16 -8.88 6.85
N LYS A 44 -17.48 -8.73 6.88
CA LYS A 44 -18.12 -7.57 7.51
C LYS A 44 -17.95 -7.62 9.02
N LEU A 45 -17.56 -6.51 9.64
CA LEU A 45 -17.62 -6.32 11.09
C LEU A 45 -19.06 -6.01 11.51
N THR A 46 -19.54 -6.69 12.54
CA THR A 46 -20.87 -6.42 13.10
C THR A 46 -20.86 -5.17 13.95
N ASP A 47 -22.03 -4.55 14.16
CA ASP A 47 -22.15 -3.38 15.04
C ASP A 47 -21.71 -3.70 16.48
N THR A 48 -21.96 -4.90 16.96
CA THR A 48 -21.48 -5.36 18.28
C THR A 48 -19.97 -5.37 18.34
N GLU A 49 -19.30 -5.89 17.32
CA GLU A 49 -17.84 -5.91 17.24
C GLU A 49 -17.28 -4.50 17.15
N LEU A 50 -17.82 -3.65 16.27
CA LEU A 50 -17.40 -2.26 16.13
C LEU A 50 -17.50 -1.49 17.45
N ASN A 51 -18.60 -1.63 18.16
CA ASN A 51 -18.82 -1.01 19.47
C ASN A 51 -17.93 -1.59 20.58
N SER A 52 -17.40 -2.80 20.41
CA SER A 52 -16.55 -3.46 21.40
C SER A 52 -15.10 -2.98 21.39
N PHE A 53 -14.63 -2.39 20.29
CA PHE A 53 -13.26 -1.90 20.18
C PHE A 53 -12.98 -0.79 21.21
N LYS A 54 -11.79 -0.84 21.79
CA LYS A 54 -11.30 0.13 22.77
C LYS A 54 -10.24 1.04 22.15
N THR A 55 -9.77 2.00 22.92
CA THR A 55 -8.88 3.09 22.43
C THR A 55 -7.53 2.63 21.91
N THR A 56 -7.00 1.51 22.40
CA THR A 56 -5.78 0.89 21.87
C THR A 56 -6.14 -0.39 21.13
N ILE A 57 -5.74 -0.50 19.87
CA ILE A 57 -6.07 -1.64 19.00
C ILE A 57 -4.79 -2.22 18.41
N ALA A 58 -4.52 -3.48 18.71
CA ALA A 58 -3.52 -4.29 18.02
C ALA A 58 -4.22 -5.25 17.05
N MET A 59 -3.77 -5.26 15.81
CA MET A 59 -4.19 -6.20 14.78
C MET A 59 -3.12 -7.28 14.61
N ARG A 60 -3.51 -8.55 14.67
CA ARG A 60 -2.64 -9.70 14.45
C ARG A 60 -3.10 -10.49 13.24
N VAL A 61 -2.19 -10.68 12.30
CA VAL A 61 -2.31 -11.67 11.23
C VAL A 61 -1.49 -12.88 11.63
N THR A 62 -2.04 -14.09 11.46
CA THR A 62 -1.27 -15.34 11.59
C THR A 62 -1.41 -16.12 10.29
N ILE A 63 -0.29 -16.41 9.65
CA ILE A 63 -0.23 -17.17 8.41
C ILE A 63 0.38 -18.53 8.71
N GLY A 64 -0.32 -19.58 8.32
CA GLY A 64 0.13 -20.97 8.42
C GLY A 64 0.55 -21.52 7.08
N ALA A 65 1.62 -22.33 7.08
CA ALA A 65 2.15 -22.95 5.89
C ALA A 65 1.25 -24.10 5.40
N LEU A 66 0.91 -24.11 4.12
CA LEU A 66 0.37 -25.26 3.40
C LEU A 66 1.34 -25.61 2.26
N CYS A 67 0.92 -25.48 1.01
CA CYS A 67 1.70 -25.93 -0.12
C CYS A 67 2.28 -24.77 -0.96
N ASP A 68 2.68 -23.68 -0.29
CA ASP A 68 3.66 -22.72 -0.79
C ASP A 68 4.76 -22.56 0.27
N ASN A 69 6.01 -22.68 -0.14
CA ASN A 69 7.18 -22.61 0.74
C ASN A 69 8.10 -21.43 0.43
N TYR A 70 7.58 -20.43 -0.31
CA TYR A 70 8.29 -19.20 -0.65
C TYR A 70 7.86 -18.01 0.20
N ASP A 71 8.67 -16.97 0.20
CA ASP A 71 8.32 -15.65 0.69
C ASP A 71 7.32 -14.99 -0.27
N ARG A 72 6.20 -14.60 0.27
CA ARG A 72 5.09 -14.00 -0.46
C ARG A 72 4.63 -12.72 0.20
N LEU A 73 4.03 -11.88 -0.60
CA LEU A 73 3.43 -10.64 -0.14
C LEU A 73 2.01 -10.90 0.37
N GLY A 74 1.68 -10.30 1.52
CA GLY A 74 0.32 -10.32 2.04
C GLY A 74 -0.07 -8.98 2.64
N GLU A 75 -1.36 -8.65 2.58
CA GLU A 75 -1.91 -7.36 2.98
C GLU A 75 -3.18 -7.50 3.80
N VAL A 76 -3.45 -6.45 4.58
CA VAL A 76 -4.73 -6.26 5.24
C VAL A 76 -5.32 -4.93 4.81
N PHE A 77 -6.57 -4.96 4.35
CA PHE A 77 -7.31 -3.76 4.00
C PHE A 77 -8.54 -3.60 4.90
N LEU A 78 -8.83 -2.36 5.24
CA LEU A 78 -10.14 -1.95 5.69
C LEU A 78 -10.89 -1.46 4.45
N ALA A 79 -12.05 -2.05 4.16
CA ALA A 79 -12.90 -1.70 3.05
C ALA A 79 -14.22 -1.10 3.56
N LEU A 80 -14.55 0.08 3.04
CA LEU A 80 -15.81 0.78 3.27
C LEU A 80 -16.72 0.47 2.07
N VAL A 81 -17.68 -0.39 2.29
CA VAL A 81 -18.63 -0.86 1.28
C VAL A 81 -19.93 -0.06 1.44
N PRO A 82 -20.51 0.52 0.37
CA PRO A 82 -21.76 1.26 0.47
C PRO A 82 -22.83 0.49 1.24
N LYS A 83 -23.60 1.19 2.06
CA LYS A 83 -24.62 0.56 2.92
C LYS A 83 -25.60 -0.24 2.08
N ASN A 84 -25.99 -1.41 2.59
CA ASN A 84 -26.90 -2.37 1.93
C ASN A 84 -26.35 -3.08 0.68
N GLN A 85 -25.07 -2.95 0.38
CA GLN A 85 -24.39 -3.74 -0.64
C GLN A 85 -23.87 -5.04 0.00
N SER A 86 -24.53 -6.16 -0.26
CA SER A 86 -24.22 -7.45 0.39
C SER A 86 -22.98 -8.15 -0.15
N THR A 87 -22.58 -7.83 -1.38
CA THR A 87 -21.39 -8.40 -2.06
C THR A 87 -20.70 -7.34 -2.89
N TYR A 88 -19.41 -7.50 -3.11
CA TYR A 88 -18.62 -6.62 -3.95
C TYR A 88 -17.43 -7.37 -4.56
N THR A 89 -16.74 -6.76 -5.50
CA THR A 89 -15.55 -7.30 -6.14
C THR A 89 -14.31 -6.44 -5.83
N LEU A 90 -13.13 -6.96 -6.17
CA LEU A 90 -11.87 -6.23 -6.01
C LEU A 90 -11.86 -4.90 -6.77
N ASN A 91 -12.51 -4.86 -7.93
CA ASN A 91 -12.54 -3.69 -8.83
C ASN A 91 -13.79 -2.84 -8.68
N ASP A 92 -14.61 -3.05 -7.64
CA ASP A 92 -15.80 -2.23 -7.41
C ASP A 92 -15.38 -0.78 -7.10
N PRO A 93 -15.72 0.19 -7.96
CA PRO A 93 -15.27 1.57 -7.81
C PRO A 93 -15.94 2.29 -6.62
N ASN A 94 -17.04 1.77 -6.10
CA ASN A 94 -17.76 2.35 -4.97
C ASN A 94 -17.17 1.92 -3.62
N VAL A 95 -16.34 0.89 -3.60
CA VAL A 95 -15.69 0.40 -2.38
C VAL A 95 -14.38 1.17 -2.15
N LYS A 96 -14.31 1.88 -1.03
CA LYS A 96 -13.11 2.61 -0.60
C LYS A 96 -12.24 1.71 0.25
N ARG A 97 -10.95 1.66 -0.04
CA ARG A 97 -10.00 0.82 0.71
C ARG A 97 -8.84 1.63 1.24
N ILE A 98 -8.43 1.31 2.46
CA ILE A 98 -7.13 1.71 3.01
C ILE A 98 -6.37 0.45 3.41
N GLU A 99 -5.08 0.42 3.14
CA GLU A 99 -4.21 -0.66 3.59
C GLU A 99 -3.73 -0.38 5.02
N VAL A 100 -3.96 -1.33 5.91
CA VAL A 100 -3.69 -1.18 7.34
C VAL A 100 -2.62 -2.15 7.86
N GLY A 101 -2.05 -2.96 6.97
CA GLY A 101 -0.95 -3.87 7.27
C GLY A 101 -0.43 -4.54 6.01
N ARG A 102 0.89 -4.76 5.93
CA ARG A 102 1.57 -5.52 4.89
C ARG A 102 2.65 -6.37 5.51
N TYR A 103 2.81 -7.58 5.03
CA TYR A 103 3.78 -8.54 5.57
C TYR A 103 4.38 -9.37 4.45
N ILE A 104 5.51 -10.01 4.75
CA ILE A 104 6.17 -10.96 3.87
C ILE A 104 6.13 -12.34 4.55
N THR A 105 5.57 -13.35 3.89
CA THR A 105 5.60 -14.71 4.45
C THR A 105 7.03 -15.22 4.49
N PRO A 106 7.39 -16.07 5.46
CA PRO A 106 8.69 -16.70 5.48
C PRO A 106 8.72 -17.93 4.55
N PHE A 107 9.91 -18.42 4.27
CA PHE A 107 10.12 -19.72 3.63
C PHE A 107 9.74 -20.82 4.64
N MET A 108 8.48 -21.21 4.68
CA MET A 108 7.95 -22.18 5.63
C MET A 108 7.71 -23.54 4.99
N ASN A 109 7.93 -24.59 5.78
CA ASN A 109 7.54 -25.95 5.43
C ASN A 109 6.46 -26.43 6.41
N LYS A 110 5.28 -26.80 5.92
CA LYS A 110 4.13 -27.24 6.74
C LYS A 110 4.44 -28.43 7.65
N ASN A 111 5.49 -29.20 7.31
CA ASN A 111 5.92 -30.39 8.08
C ASN A 111 6.99 -30.07 9.13
N ARG A 112 7.33 -28.79 9.33
CA ARG A 112 8.33 -28.33 10.30
C ARG A 112 7.73 -27.34 11.28
N THR A 113 8.37 -27.15 12.42
CA THR A 113 7.92 -26.23 13.47
C THR A 113 8.90 -25.08 13.63
N PRO A 114 8.41 -23.81 13.73
CA PRO A 114 7.01 -23.41 13.62
C PRO A 114 6.49 -23.51 12.18
N SER A 115 5.22 -23.84 12.03
CA SER A 115 4.50 -23.82 10.75
C SER A 115 3.55 -22.63 10.60
N GLU A 116 3.62 -21.70 11.54
CA GLU A 116 2.82 -20.46 11.57
C GLU A 116 3.72 -19.27 11.92
N VAL A 117 3.39 -18.10 11.38
CA VAL A 117 4.08 -16.84 11.65
C VAL A 117 3.09 -15.75 12.02
N PRO A 118 3.25 -15.03 13.15
CA PRO A 118 2.42 -13.91 13.54
C PRO A 118 3.02 -12.58 13.08
N TYR A 119 2.15 -11.67 12.61
CA TYR A 119 2.46 -10.27 12.32
C TYR A 119 1.55 -9.38 13.15
N THR A 120 2.10 -8.40 13.85
CA THR A 120 1.32 -7.54 14.74
C THR A 120 1.51 -6.06 14.37
N TYR A 121 0.39 -5.33 14.32
CA TYR A 121 0.34 -3.91 13.98
C TYR A 121 -0.39 -3.14 15.07
N ASN A 122 0.09 -1.94 15.39
CA ASN A 122 -0.72 -0.97 16.12
C ASN A 122 -1.61 -0.24 15.10
N VAL A 123 -2.92 -0.44 15.23
CA VAL A 123 -3.94 0.17 14.37
C VAL A 123 -4.95 0.97 15.20
N SER A 124 -4.49 1.59 16.30
CA SER A 124 -5.36 2.37 17.21
C SER A 124 -6.00 3.57 16.50
N ASN A 125 -5.43 4.05 15.40
CA ASN A 125 -6.04 5.04 14.53
C ASN A 125 -7.39 4.60 13.93
N LEU A 126 -7.67 3.29 13.83
CA LEU A 126 -8.93 2.76 13.33
C LEU A 126 -10.07 2.92 14.35
N TYR A 127 -9.75 3.20 15.63
CA TYR A 127 -10.77 3.44 16.64
C TYR A 127 -11.82 4.46 16.20
N SER A 128 -11.37 5.57 15.63
CA SER A 128 -12.28 6.62 15.15
C SER A 128 -13.16 6.14 13.99
N ILE A 129 -12.62 5.37 13.03
CA ILE A 129 -13.40 4.79 11.92
C ILE A 129 -14.47 3.84 12.44
N PHE A 130 -14.12 2.98 13.40
CA PHE A 130 -15.04 1.99 13.97
C PHE A 130 -16.20 2.63 14.76
N HIS A 131 -15.99 3.83 15.34
CA HIS A 131 -16.97 4.54 16.16
C HIS A 131 -17.63 5.73 15.46
N ASP A 132 -17.26 6.02 14.22
CA ASP A 132 -17.85 7.12 13.46
C ASP A 132 -19.27 6.74 13.01
N THR A 133 -20.27 7.43 13.56
CA THR A 133 -21.68 7.17 13.29
C THR A 133 -22.07 7.51 11.86
N ASP A 134 -21.57 8.64 11.32
CA ASP A 134 -21.91 9.10 9.98
C ASP A 134 -21.31 8.14 8.93
N LEU A 135 -20.08 7.70 9.14
CA LEU A 135 -19.44 6.70 8.29
C LEU A 135 -20.23 5.39 8.31
N ARG A 136 -20.60 4.89 9.50
CA ARG A 136 -21.36 3.64 9.67
C ARG A 136 -22.80 3.72 9.13
N ASN A 137 -23.39 4.90 9.03
CA ASN A 137 -24.69 5.10 8.39
C ASN A 137 -24.61 4.95 6.86
N ASN A 138 -23.47 5.30 6.25
CA ASN A 138 -23.26 5.29 4.81
C ASN A 138 -22.55 4.05 4.30
N TYR A 139 -21.74 3.41 5.15
CA TYR A 139 -20.90 2.26 4.78
C TYR A 139 -20.99 1.12 5.78
N ASP A 140 -20.89 -0.09 5.27
CA ASP A 140 -20.56 -1.27 6.03
C ASP A 140 -19.02 -1.43 6.05
N ILE A 141 -18.45 -1.74 7.22
CA ILE A 141 -17.00 -1.88 7.40
C ILE A 141 -16.63 -3.34 7.24
N TYR A 142 -15.76 -3.63 6.28
CA TYR A 142 -15.20 -4.95 6.05
C TYR A 142 -13.70 -4.96 6.31
N MET A 143 -13.19 -6.09 6.77
CA MET A 143 -11.76 -6.35 6.79
C MET A 143 -11.42 -7.40 5.74
N GLU A 144 -10.43 -7.09 4.90
CA GLU A 144 -9.91 -7.99 3.88
C GLU A 144 -8.53 -8.49 4.31
N LEU A 145 -8.29 -9.80 4.23
CA LEU A 145 -6.99 -10.42 4.40
C LEU A 145 -6.56 -11.03 3.08
N ASP A 146 -5.43 -10.58 2.57
CA ASP A 146 -4.81 -11.09 1.35
C ASP A 146 -3.51 -11.82 1.68
N VAL A 147 -3.32 -12.96 1.05
CA VAL A 147 -2.03 -13.63 0.95
C VAL A 147 -1.91 -14.30 -0.41
N PHE A 148 -1.02 -13.75 -1.23
CA PHE A 148 -0.67 -14.36 -2.50
C PHE A 148 0.17 -15.62 -2.26
N GLY A 149 -0.03 -16.68 -3.06
CA GLY A 149 0.77 -17.89 -3.01
C GLY A 149 0.70 -18.68 -4.30
N VAL A 150 1.72 -19.51 -4.54
CA VAL A 150 1.83 -20.38 -5.72
C VAL A 150 2.48 -21.72 -5.32
N PRO A 151 1.82 -22.85 -5.54
CA PRO A 151 2.29 -24.14 -5.00
C PRO A 151 3.43 -24.79 -5.80
N TYR A 152 3.84 -24.26 -6.94
CA TYR A 152 4.70 -24.95 -7.91
C TYR A 152 6.01 -25.51 -7.34
N ALA A 153 6.68 -24.78 -6.46
CA ALA A 153 7.94 -25.24 -5.87
C ALA A 153 7.69 -26.25 -4.73
N ALA A 154 6.67 -26.03 -3.91
CA ALA A 154 6.31 -26.91 -2.81
C ALA A 154 5.80 -28.26 -3.29
N ASN A 155 5.23 -28.36 -4.49
CA ASN A 155 4.80 -29.62 -5.08
C ASN A 155 5.93 -30.65 -5.15
N ASP A 156 7.16 -30.21 -5.40
CA ASP A 156 8.32 -31.10 -5.46
C ASP A 156 9.16 -31.10 -4.15
N GLN A 157 9.16 -29.99 -3.40
CA GLN A 157 10.05 -29.80 -2.26
C GLN A 157 9.42 -30.16 -0.91
N VAL A 158 8.08 -30.21 -0.82
CA VAL A 158 7.37 -30.41 0.45
C VAL A 158 6.54 -31.69 0.38
N THR A 159 6.87 -32.66 1.23
CA THR A 159 6.14 -33.92 1.32
C THR A 159 4.65 -33.69 1.56
N GLY A 160 3.81 -34.31 0.73
CA GLY A 160 2.34 -34.20 0.78
C GLY A 160 1.77 -32.93 0.14
N CYS A 161 2.55 -32.25 -0.74
CA CYS A 161 2.09 -31.09 -1.51
C CYS A 161 1.90 -31.38 -3.00
N ARG A 162 2.31 -32.55 -3.49
CA ARG A 162 2.12 -32.91 -4.91
C ARG A 162 0.64 -32.80 -5.33
N ASP A 163 0.40 -32.11 -6.43
CA ASP A 163 -0.92 -31.87 -7.03
C ASP A 163 -1.92 -31.10 -6.14
N ARG A 164 -1.43 -30.42 -5.11
CA ARG A 164 -2.24 -29.54 -4.26
C ARG A 164 -2.13 -28.07 -4.71
N ASN A 165 -3.23 -27.32 -4.51
CA ASN A 165 -3.33 -25.91 -4.87
C ASN A 165 -3.60 -25.00 -3.66
N ASP A 166 -3.72 -25.53 -2.45
CA ASP A 166 -3.83 -24.77 -1.21
C ASP A 166 -2.43 -24.31 -0.76
N VAL A 167 -2.29 -23.02 -0.51
CA VAL A 167 -0.97 -22.40 -0.31
C VAL A 167 -0.70 -22.01 1.12
N PHE A 168 -1.69 -21.38 1.78
CA PHE A 168 -1.58 -20.90 3.17
C PHE A 168 -2.90 -21.04 3.91
N THR A 169 -2.84 -21.02 5.25
CA THR A 169 -3.97 -20.61 6.09
C THR A 169 -3.77 -19.19 6.59
N GLY A 170 -4.86 -18.46 6.80
CA GLY A 170 -4.80 -17.11 7.32
C GLY A 170 -5.83 -16.85 8.41
N THR A 171 -5.39 -16.17 9.47
CA THR A 171 -6.21 -15.72 10.60
C THR A 171 -5.98 -14.24 10.82
N LEU A 172 -7.07 -13.49 11.02
CA LEU A 172 -7.05 -12.07 11.37
C LEU A 172 -7.79 -11.84 12.67
N THR A 173 -7.09 -11.34 13.68
CA THR A 173 -7.60 -11.11 15.02
C THR A 173 -7.24 -9.71 15.50
N PHE A 174 -8.19 -9.03 16.14
CA PHE A 174 -7.92 -7.78 16.84
C PHE A 174 -7.90 -8.02 18.36
N PHE A 175 -7.02 -7.28 19.03
CA PHE A 175 -6.94 -7.17 20.49
C PHE A 175 -7.09 -5.71 20.87
N SER A 176 -8.02 -5.36 21.73
CA SER A 176 -8.21 -3.96 22.12
C SER A 176 -8.39 -3.78 23.63
N ASN A 177 -7.90 -2.66 24.16
CA ASN A 177 -8.01 -2.27 25.56
C ASN A 177 -8.04 -0.74 25.71
N ASN A 178 -8.26 -0.23 26.91
CA ASN A 178 -8.33 1.20 27.22
C ASN A 178 -7.00 1.77 27.73
N SER A 179 -5.84 1.34 27.20
CA SER A 179 -4.53 1.80 27.70
C SER A 179 -4.09 3.14 27.08
N GLY A 180 -4.68 3.57 25.99
CA GLY A 180 -4.31 4.77 25.27
C GLY A 180 -5.44 5.80 25.16
N THR A 181 -5.13 6.96 24.59
CA THR A 181 -6.11 7.98 24.24
C THR A 181 -6.81 7.60 22.93
N ALA A 182 -8.14 7.77 22.89
CA ALA A 182 -8.91 7.59 21.68
C ALA A 182 -8.41 8.55 20.57
N SER A 183 -8.25 8.04 19.34
CA SER A 183 -8.11 8.92 18.19
C SER A 183 -9.43 9.66 17.97
N ASP A 184 -9.33 10.93 17.64
CA ASP A 184 -10.49 11.81 17.40
C ASP A 184 -10.63 12.20 15.92
N TYR A 185 -10.06 11.38 15.04
CA TYR A 185 -10.19 11.57 13.60
C TYR A 185 -11.65 11.35 13.19
N ASN A 186 -12.13 12.21 12.34
CA ASN A 186 -13.45 12.10 11.74
C ASN A 186 -13.39 12.18 10.21
N THR A 187 -12.18 12.08 9.62
CA THR A 187 -12.00 11.97 8.17
C THR A 187 -11.00 10.87 7.82
N VAL A 188 -11.29 10.14 6.77
CA VAL A 188 -10.38 9.19 6.13
C VAL A 188 -10.37 9.42 4.63
N VAL A 189 -9.17 9.49 4.09
CA VAL A 189 -8.92 9.83 2.69
C VAL A 189 -8.01 8.76 2.10
N PRO A 190 -8.55 7.77 1.35
CA PRO A 190 -7.74 6.87 0.56
C PRO A 190 -7.09 7.63 -0.60
N LEU A 191 -5.76 7.68 -0.67
CA LEU A 191 -5.03 8.36 -1.74
C LEU A 191 -4.52 7.40 -2.80
N LEU A 192 -3.85 6.35 -2.35
CA LEU A 192 -3.36 5.25 -3.18
C LEU A 192 -3.59 3.93 -2.43
N THR A 193 -4.15 2.95 -3.10
CA THR A 193 -4.35 1.61 -2.51
C THR A 193 -3.69 0.58 -3.40
N TYR A 194 -2.57 0.00 -2.93
CA TYR A 194 -1.84 -1.07 -3.59
C TYR A 194 -1.46 -0.76 -5.05
N ASN A 195 -0.97 0.46 -5.28
CA ASN A 195 -0.59 0.92 -6.61
C ASN A 195 0.82 0.45 -6.96
N LYS A 196 0.98 -0.12 -8.14
CA LYS A 196 2.29 -0.41 -8.71
C LYS A 196 2.91 0.88 -9.24
N LEU A 197 4.11 1.24 -8.79
CA LEU A 197 4.88 2.34 -9.35
C LEU A 197 5.47 1.95 -10.71
N ASN A 198 6.08 0.76 -10.75
CA ASN A 198 6.53 0.09 -11.97
C ASN A 198 6.14 -1.38 -11.93
N ASN A 199 6.18 -2.06 -13.08
CA ASN A 199 5.90 -3.49 -13.22
C ASN A 199 6.84 -4.09 -14.28
N TYR A 200 6.74 -5.40 -14.56
CA TYR A 200 7.61 -6.10 -15.49
C TYR A 200 7.65 -5.54 -16.93
N ASN A 201 6.69 -4.71 -17.31
CA ASN A 201 6.63 -4.05 -18.61
C ASN A 201 6.94 -2.54 -18.52
N SER A 202 7.45 -2.06 -17.39
CA SER A 202 7.79 -0.66 -17.17
C SER A 202 9.17 -0.33 -17.74
N THR A 203 9.43 0.96 -17.78
CA THR A 203 10.74 1.50 -18.13
C THR A 203 11.78 1.22 -17.05
N ASP A 204 13.03 1.12 -17.45
CA ASP A 204 14.21 1.06 -16.59
C ASP A 204 14.92 2.44 -16.46
N ILE A 205 14.27 3.52 -16.88
CA ILE A 205 14.84 4.87 -16.83
C ILE A 205 14.76 5.43 -15.40
N ALA A 206 15.91 5.88 -14.90
CA ALA A 206 15.96 6.56 -13.60
C ALA A 206 15.12 7.84 -13.60
N GLY A 207 14.37 8.07 -12.50
CA GLY A 207 13.48 9.22 -12.36
C GLY A 207 12.02 8.94 -12.74
N GLU A 208 11.73 7.84 -13.41
CA GLU A 208 10.35 7.48 -13.80
C GLU A 208 9.57 6.72 -12.73
N THR A 209 10.23 6.27 -11.65
CA THR A 209 9.55 5.64 -10.52
C THR A 209 8.93 6.71 -9.62
N VAL A 210 7.77 7.19 -10.05
CA VAL A 210 7.03 8.28 -9.40
C VAL A 210 5.53 8.05 -9.46
N ARG A 211 4.82 8.46 -8.40
CA ARG A 211 3.37 8.53 -8.37
C ARG A 211 2.92 9.89 -7.86
N ILE A 212 2.00 10.51 -8.58
CA ILE A 212 1.42 11.80 -8.24
C ILE A 212 -0.08 11.62 -8.04
N VAL A 213 -0.58 12.17 -6.93
CA VAL A 213 -2.00 12.18 -6.59
C VAL A 213 -2.41 13.62 -6.34
N ASN A 214 -3.31 14.13 -7.15
CA ASN A 214 -3.97 15.39 -6.89
C ASN A 214 -5.29 15.12 -6.18
N PHE A 215 -5.57 15.87 -5.12
CA PHE A 215 -6.79 15.71 -4.35
C PHE A 215 -7.29 17.07 -3.84
N ASN A 216 -8.59 17.16 -3.61
CA ASN A 216 -9.24 18.37 -3.10
C ASN A 216 -9.83 18.08 -1.72
N LEU A 217 -9.56 18.96 -0.77
CA LEU A 217 -10.19 18.93 0.54
C LEU A 217 -11.27 20.00 0.60
N PRO A 218 -12.56 19.65 0.82
CA PRO A 218 -13.64 20.64 0.92
C PRO A 218 -13.55 21.49 2.19
N ALA A 219 -12.83 21.02 3.21
CA ALA A 219 -12.57 21.73 4.45
C ALA A 219 -11.16 21.44 4.95
N ALA A 220 -10.62 22.32 5.80
CA ALA A 220 -9.34 22.11 6.44
C ALA A 220 -9.37 20.89 7.38
N VAL A 221 -8.24 20.20 7.46
CA VAL A 221 -8.06 19.00 8.28
C VAL A 221 -6.96 19.27 9.31
N ALA A 222 -7.33 19.30 10.58
CA ALA A 222 -6.40 19.36 11.69
C ALA A 222 -5.82 17.98 11.99
N ASN A 223 -4.58 17.95 12.48
CA ASN A 223 -3.85 16.70 12.75
C ASN A 223 -3.90 15.71 11.58
N ALA A 224 -3.61 16.19 10.38
CA ALA A 224 -3.62 15.38 9.17
C ALA A 224 -2.46 14.38 9.20
N ASN A 225 -2.76 13.11 9.49
CA ASN A 225 -1.79 12.02 9.53
C ASN A 225 -1.83 11.24 8.22
N PHE A 226 -0.70 11.16 7.55
CA PHE A 226 -0.49 10.36 6.35
C PHE A 226 0.20 9.05 6.73
N PHE A 227 -0.33 7.95 6.21
CA PHE A 227 0.20 6.59 6.39
C PHE A 227 0.70 6.09 5.05
N VAL A 228 1.95 5.62 5.01
CA VAL A 228 2.67 5.24 3.79
C VAL A 228 3.22 3.84 3.95
N ILE A 229 2.83 2.94 3.05
CA ILE A 229 3.36 1.57 2.97
C ILE A 229 3.93 1.37 1.58
N SER A 230 5.22 1.03 1.48
CA SER A 230 5.85 0.71 0.20
C SER A 230 6.79 -0.49 0.33
N THR A 231 6.81 -1.33 -0.71
CA THR A 231 7.72 -2.47 -0.81
C THR A 231 8.17 -2.67 -2.25
N PRO A 232 9.49 -2.71 -2.52
CA PRO A 232 10.04 -3.11 -3.80
C PRO A 232 10.10 -4.65 -3.90
N HIS A 233 9.83 -5.16 -5.10
CA HIS A 233 9.84 -6.57 -5.45
C HIS A 233 10.49 -6.78 -6.82
N GLY A 234 10.97 -7.99 -7.08
CA GLY A 234 11.63 -8.38 -8.30
C GLY A 234 13.05 -8.86 -8.05
N ALA A 235 13.20 -10.19 -7.89
CA ALA A 235 14.47 -10.85 -7.57
C ALA A 235 15.36 -11.13 -8.79
N ASN A 236 14.84 -10.90 -10.02
CA ASN A 236 15.61 -11.10 -11.24
C ASN A 236 16.79 -10.13 -11.32
N GLN A 237 17.78 -10.48 -12.14
CA GLN A 237 18.94 -9.62 -12.35
C GLN A 237 18.49 -8.20 -12.75
N GLY A 238 18.96 -7.22 -11.99
CA GLY A 238 18.58 -5.81 -12.18
C GLY A 238 17.24 -5.41 -11.57
N GLY A 239 16.53 -6.31 -10.89
CA GLY A 239 15.33 -5.98 -10.11
C GLY A 239 15.64 -5.19 -8.84
N GLU A 240 14.65 -4.52 -8.29
CA GLU A 240 14.81 -3.59 -7.16
C GLU A 240 14.61 -4.25 -5.77
N GLU A 241 14.33 -5.56 -5.71
CA GLU A 241 14.02 -6.26 -4.45
C GLU A 241 15.17 -6.22 -3.45
N TYR A 242 16.41 -6.37 -3.94
CA TYR A 242 17.62 -6.40 -3.12
C TYR A 242 18.46 -5.12 -3.25
N ILE A 243 17.91 -4.07 -3.85
CA ILE A 243 18.59 -2.79 -3.98
C ILE A 243 17.85 -1.75 -3.13
N ARG A 244 18.51 -1.29 -2.06
CA ARG A 244 17.92 -0.32 -1.14
C ARG A 244 17.97 1.09 -1.72
N ARG A 245 16.82 1.62 -2.13
CA ARG A 245 16.66 2.95 -2.71
C ARG A 245 16.10 3.95 -1.70
N GLN A 246 16.49 5.21 -1.83
CA GLN A 246 15.90 6.30 -1.07
C GLN A 246 14.52 6.62 -1.64
N ASN A 247 13.50 6.62 -0.76
CA ASN A 247 12.14 7.01 -1.05
C ASN A 247 11.89 8.43 -0.53
N TYR A 248 11.12 9.21 -1.27
CA TYR A 248 10.72 10.56 -0.90
C TYR A 248 9.22 10.74 -1.11
N THR A 249 8.57 11.38 -0.12
CA THR A 249 7.17 11.79 -0.24
C THR A 249 7.10 13.30 -0.06
N TYR A 250 6.43 13.97 -0.98
CA TYR A 250 6.21 15.40 -0.98
C TYR A 250 4.71 15.69 -0.91
N LEU A 251 4.34 16.73 -0.19
CA LEU A 251 3.00 17.33 -0.22
C LEU A 251 3.16 18.80 -0.61
N ASP A 252 2.48 19.21 -1.69
CA ASP A 252 2.57 20.56 -2.23
C ASP A 252 4.02 21.03 -2.46
N ASP A 253 4.82 20.13 -3.04
CA ASP A 253 6.26 20.25 -3.29
C ASP A 253 7.18 20.34 -2.04
N ILE A 254 6.62 20.28 -0.84
CA ILE A 254 7.39 20.23 0.41
C ILE A 254 7.71 18.77 0.73
N GLN A 255 8.98 18.45 0.96
CA GLN A 255 9.40 17.11 1.37
C GLN A 255 8.94 16.82 2.80
N MET A 256 8.03 15.85 2.93
CA MET A 256 7.41 15.47 4.20
C MET A 256 8.01 14.21 4.81
N LEU A 257 8.40 13.25 3.96
CA LEU A 257 8.94 11.97 4.42
C LEU A 257 10.09 11.55 3.51
N THR A 258 11.15 11.03 4.12
CA THR A 258 12.25 10.38 3.42
C THR A 258 12.70 9.16 4.21
N TYR A 259 12.93 8.05 3.51
CA TYR A 259 13.41 6.82 4.13
C TYR A 259 14.06 5.90 3.10
N LYS A 260 14.85 4.97 3.61
CA LYS A 260 15.42 3.87 2.84
C LYS A 260 14.88 2.56 3.44
N PRO A 261 14.11 1.74 2.68
CA PRO A 261 13.50 0.52 3.21
C PRO A 261 14.53 -0.46 3.78
N GLY A 262 14.10 -1.38 4.64
CA GLY A 262 14.94 -2.42 5.22
C GLY A 262 16.08 -1.89 6.09
N GLY A 263 17.26 -2.47 5.94
CA GLY A 263 18.43 -2.10 6.74
C GLY A 263 18.35 -2.57 8.18
N ILE A 264 17.72 -3.72 8.40
CA ILE A 264 17.64 -4.41 9.68
C ILE A 264 18.14 -5.85 9.53
N SER A 265 18.58 -6.47 10.59
CA SER A 265 18.91 -7.89 10.58
C SER A 265 17.65 -8.74 10.39
N CYS A 266 17.70 -9.71 9.49
CA CYS A 266 16.62 -10.69 9.33
C CYS A 266 16.81 -11.93 10.24
N GLU A 267 17.88 -12.05 11.00
CA GLU A 267 18.13 -13.19 11.89
C GLU A 267 17.00 -13.45 12.91
N PRO A 268 16.34 -12.44 13.49
CA PRO A 268 15.18 -12.68 14.38
C PRO A 268 14.05 -13.47 13.73
N PHE A 269 13.94 -13.44 12.40
CA PHE A 269 12.88 -14.13 11.64
C PHE A 269 13.33 -15.50 11.11
N ARG A 270 14.59 -15.88 11.29
CA ARG A 270 15.15 -17.20 10.89
C ARG A 270 14.30 -18.35 11.42
N VAL A 271 13.78 -18.24 12.63
CA VAL A 271 12.96 -19.26 13.28
C VAL A 271 11.73 -19.65 12.46
N TYR A 272 11.15 -18.70 11.71
CA TYR A 272 9.99 -18.96 10.86
C TYR A 272 10.37 -19.49 9.46
N ASN A 273 11.61 -19.32 9.05
CA ASN A 273 12.10 -19.73 7.72
C ASN A 273 12.54 -21.21 7.76
N THR A 274 11.58 -22.09 8.00
CA THR A 274 11.81 -23.53 8.25
C THR A 274 12.12 -24.34 6.97
N GLN A 275 11.87 -23.78 5.78
CA GLN A 275 12.33 -24.34 4.51
C GLN A 275 13.71 -23.78 4.18
N GLY A 276 14.64 -24.67 3.82
CA GLY A 276 15.98 -24.22 3.38
C GLY A 276 15.90 -23.35 2.14
N ASN A 277 16.57 -22.20 2.18
CA ASN A 277 16.58 -21.21 1.10
C ASN A 277 17.92 -20.46 1.09
N GLY A 278 18.33 -19.96 -0.09
CA GLY A 278 19.60 -19.23 -0.26
C GLY A 278 19.72 -17.94 0.57
N ILE A 279 18.63 -17.31 0.97
CA ILE A 279 18.65 -16.12 1.84
C ILE A 279 19.12 -16.48 3.25
N TYR A 280 18.58 -17.56 3.83
CA TYR A 280 18.98 -18.08 5.15
C TYR A 280 19.86 -19.30 4.97
N GLY A 281 21.16 -19.10 4.76
CA GLY A 281 22.15 -20.20 4.74
C GLY A 281 22.28 -20.89 6.10
N ALA A 282 23.07 -21.97 6.16
CA ALA A 282 23.30 -22.76 7.36
C ALA A 282 23.91 -21.92 8.50
N THR A 283 24.76 -20.94 8.16
CA THR A 283 25.41 -20.05 9.13
C THR A 283 24.65 -18.71 9.18
N PRO A 284 24.37 -18.19 10.38
CA PRO A 284 23.83 -16.83 10.53
C PRO A 284 24.73 -15.78 9.85
N LYS A 285 24.09 -14.80 9.20
CA LYS A 285 24.79 -13.65 8.62
C LYS A 285 25.04 -12.60 9.70
N THR A 286 26.06 -11.79 9.52
CA THR A 286 26.30 -10.62 10.38
C THR A 286 25.20 -9.58 10.17
N GLU A 287 25.05 -8.69 11.15
CA GLU A 287 24.12 -7.55 11.01
C GLU A 287 24.49 -6.67 9.82
N ALA A 288 25.78 -6.41 9.63
CA ALA A 288 26.29 -5.65 8.49
C ALA A 288 25.93 -6.28 7.15
N ASP A 289 26.04 -7.60 7.03
CA ASP A 289 25.64 -8.33 5.81
C ASP A 289 24.13 -8.15 5.55
N TRP A 290 23.28 -8.34 6.58
CA TRP A 290 21.84 -8.18 6.44
C TRP A 290 21.45 -6.76 6.03
N THR A 291 22.00 -5.75 6.71
CA THR A 291 21.60 -4.35 6.53
C THR A 291 22.09 -3.74 5.21
N SER A 292 22.99 -4.40 4.50
CA SER A 292 23.57 -3.90 3.25
C SER A 292 22.60 -3.95 2.06
N TRP A 293 21.73 -4.95 1.97
CA TRP A 293 20.97 -5.26 0.76
C TRP A 293 19.46 -5.46 0.94
N ASN A 294 18.96 -5.82 2.14
CA ASN A 294 17.56 -6.16 2.28
C ASN A 294 16.63 -4.93 2.33
N ASN A 295 15.50 -5.00 1.64
CA ASN A 295 14.41 -4.03 1.74
C ASN A 295 13.33 -4.47 2.74
N TRP A 296 13.24 -5.77 3.01
CA TRP A 296 12.34 -6.42 3.95
C TRP A 296 12.91 -7.78 4.35
N CYS A 297 12.32 -8.41 5.36
CA CYS A 297 12.74 -9.75 5.81
C CYS A 297 11.58 -10.75 5.65
N PRO A 298 11.82 -11.94 5.06
CA PRO A 298 10.85 -13.02 5.10
C PRO A 298 10.46 -13.38 6.54
N GLY A 299 9.17 -13.29 6.84
CA GLY A 299 8.62 -13.50 8.18
C GLY A 299 8.38 -12.21 8.98
N ASN A 300 8.65 -11.03 8.40
CA ASN A 300 8.44 -9.74 9.08
C ASN A 300 7.25 -8.95 8.52
N SER A 301 6.71 -8.08 9.35
CA SER A 301 5.78 -7.03 8.94
C SER A 301 6.52 -5.90 8.24
N VAL A 302 5.88 -5.32 7.23
CA VAL A 302 6.36 -4.11 6.57
C VAL A 302 5.99 -2.90 7.42
N PRO A 303 6.94 -2.01 7.75
CA PRO A 303 6.65 -0.82 8.55
C PRO A 303 5.64 0.12 7.86
N ILE A 304 4.63 0.54 8.60
CA ILE A 304 3.76 1.66 8.22
C ILE A 304 4.49 2.93 8.61
N ARG A 305 4.90 3.72 7.63
CA ARG A 305 5.57 5.01 7.81
C ARG A 305 4.57 6.13 7.68
N GLY A 306 4.94 7.33 8.07
CA GLY A 306 4.01 8.45 7.92
C GLY A 306 4.61 9.77 8.34
N PHE A 307 3.78 10.80 8.20
CA PHE A 307 4.06 12.15 8.67
C PHE A 307 2.74 12.83 9.07
N THR A 308 2.85 13.85 9.90
CA THR A 308 1.70 14.60 10.43
C THR A 308 1.86 16.07 10.15
N LEU A 309 0.77 16.71 9.72
CA LEU A 309 0.65 18.16 9.70
C LEU A 309 -0.34 18.61 10.78
N ALA A 310 0.00 19.67 11.50
CA ALA A 310 -0.91 20.24 12.48
C ALA A 310 -2.22 20.72 11.84
N ASN A 311 -2.12 21.26 10.63
CA ASN A 311 -3.25 21.69 9.82
C ASN A 311 -2.95 21.56 8.33
N LEU A 312 -3.87 20.95 7.58
CA LEU A 312 -3.89 20.92 6.12
C LEU A 312 -5.09 21.75 5.66
N THR A 313 -4.86 22.73 4.80
CA THR A 313 -5.88 23.70 4.38
C THR A 313 -6.97 23.04 3.52
N ALA A 314 -8.12 23.70 3.39
CA ALA A 314 -9.07 23.35 2.33
C ALA A 314 -8.50 23.73 0.95
N GLY A 315 -8.91 23.01 -0.08
CA GLY A 315 -8.51 23.27 -1.46
C GLY A 315 -7.74 22.12 -2.10
N ASN A 316 -7.05 22.42 -3.18
CA ASN A 316 -6.31 21.44 -3.97
C ASN A 316 -4.93 21.20 -3.37
N HIS A 317 -4.55 19.91 -3.29
CA HIS A 317 -3.26 19.43 -2.83
C HIS A 317 -2.66 18.44 -3.82
N THR A 318 -1.34 18.37 -3.85
CA THR A 318 -0.58 17.40 -4.66
C THR A 318 0.32 16.56 -3.77
N LEU A 319 0.05 15.27 -3.70
CA LEU A 319 0.94 14.30 -3.07
C LEU A 319 1.80 13.64 -4.15
N ARG A 320 3.12 13.60 -3.95
CA ARG A 320 4.06 12.95 -4.86
C ARG A 320 4.98 12.01 -4.08
N HIS A 321 4.99 10.73 -4.47
CA HIS A 321 5.95 9.75 -3.97
C HIS A 321 6.91 9.34 -5.09
N THR A 322 8.22 9.31 -4.81
CA THR A 322 9.23 9.00 -5.83
C THR A 322 10.40 8.20 -5.26
N ILE A 323 10.96 7.36 -6.13
CA ILE A 323 12.20 6.60 -5.90
C ILE A 323 13.13 6.93 -7.09
N PRO A 324 13.82 8.08 -7.08
CA PRO A 324 14.42 8.66 -8.28
C PRO A 324 15.59 7.86 -8.86
N THR A 325 16.16 6.93 -8.10
CA THR A 325 17.29 6.10 -8.56
C THR A 325 16.90 4.65 -8.89
N ALA A 326 15.62 4.28 -8.77
CA ALA A 326 15.14 2.97 -9.20
C ALA A 326 15.11 2.90 -10.73
N THR A 327 15.56 1.79 -11.28
CA THR A 327 15.69 1.61 -12.73
C THR A 327 14.88 0.44 -13.28
N PHE A 328 14.56 -0.56 -12.48
CA PHE A 328 13.82 -1.78 -12.89
C PHE A 328 14.31 -2.34 -14.23
N TYR A 329 15.61 -2.62 -14.31
CA TYR A 329 16.27 -3.07 -15.52
C TYR A 329 15.48 -4.16 -16.25
N GLN A 330 15.22 -3.95 -17.55
CA GLN A 330 14.36 -4.82 -18.38
C GLN A 330 12.96 -5.05 -17.81
N GLY A 331 12.42 -4.11 -17.04
CA GLY A 331 11.12 -4.22 -16.41
C GLY A 331 11.06 -5.25 -15.26
N ALA A 332 12.20 -5.67 -14.72
CA ALA A 332 12.27 -6.69 -13.67
C ALA A 332 11.90 -6.12 -12.32
N GLY A 333 10.63 -6.22 -11.95
CA GLY A 333 10.16 -5.88 -10.61
C GLY A 333 9.14 -4.74 -10.57
N GLU A 334 8.72 -4.45 -9.37
CA GLU A 334 7.68 -3.46 -9.10
C GLU A 334 7.79 -2.93 -7.67
N VAL A 335 7.26 -1.75 -7.41
CA VAL A 335 7.06 -1.21 -6.07
C VAL A 335 5.57 -1.08 -5.82
N TYR A 336 5.06 -1.74 -4.78
CA TYR A 336 3.69 -1.55 -4.32
C TYR A 336 3.62 -0.42 -3.31
N LEU A 337 2.73 0.54 -3.57
CA LEU A 337 2.55 1.72 -2.74
C LEU A 337 1.10 1.87 -2.31
N SER A 338 0.90 2.07 -1.01
CA SER A 338 -0.37 2.51 -0.45
C SER A 338 -0.16 3.76 0.39
N ILE A 339 -1.06 4.74 0.24
CA ILE A 339 -1.08 5.96 1.03
C ILE A 339 -2.52 6.31 1.35
N TYR A 340 -2.79 6.60 2.62
CA TYR A 340 -4.04 7.19 3.06
C TYR A 340 -3.79 8.27 4.11
N MET A 341 -4.75 9.15 4.29
CA MET A 341 -4.72 10.20 5.31
C MET A 341 -5.91 10.05 6.27
N GLN A 342 -5.69 10.33 7.53
CA GLN A 342 -6.71 10.55 8.55
C GLN A 342 -6.48 11.88 9.26
N GLY A 343 -7.55 12.50 9.76
CA GLY A 343 -7.44 13.72 10.51
C GLY A 343 -8.79 14.16 11.06
N LYS A 344 -8.84 15.39 11.56
CA LYS A 344 -10.05 16.01 12.12
C LYS A 344 -10.46 17.21 11.30
N THR A 345 -11.70 17.25 10.87
CA THR A 345 -12.29 18.43 10.21
C THR A 345 -13.55 18.89 10.93
N ASN A 346 -13.89 20.16 10.77
CA ASN A 346 -15.13 20.73 11.30
C ASN A 346 -16.32 20.57 10.33
N ALA A 347 -16.07 20.06 9.11
CA ALA A 347 -17.14 19.73 8.17
C ALA A 347 -17.81 18.41 8.57
N THR A 348 -19.12 18.30 8.31
CA THR A 348 -19.83 17.02 8.39
C THR A 348 -19.19 16.08 7.38
N LEU A 349 -18.71 14.93 7.84
CA LEU A 349 -17.83 14.11 7.04
C LEU A 349 -18.49 12.95 6.39
N ASN A 350 -17.96 12.73 5.23
CA ASN A 350 -18.02 11.47 4.51
C ASN A 350 -16.59 11.06 4.11
N VAL A 351 -16.38 9.77 3.83
CA VAL A 351 -15.21 9.32 3.08
C VAL A 351 -15.15 10.15 1.80
N GLN A 352 -14.11 10.94 1.67
CA GLN A 352 -14.05 11.87 0.55
C GLN A 352 -13.78 11.08 -0.73
N ASP A 353 -14.66 11.28 -1.72
CA ASP A 353 -14.43 10.88 -3.08
C ASP A 353 -13.33 11.75 -3.69
N ILE A 354 -12.09 11.33 -3.46
CA ILE A 354 -10.97 11.97 -4.13
C ILE A 354 -10.91 11.44 -5.54
N LYS A 355 -11.12 12.29 -6.52
CA LYS A 355 -10.66 12.03 -7.87
C LYS A 355 -9.15 11.98 -7.82
N THR A 356 -8.60 10.81 -7.60
CA THR A 356 -7.17 10.60 -7.76
C THR A 356 -6.89 10.55 -9.25
N ILE A 357 -6.11 11.52 -9.71
CA ILE A 357 -5.68 11.54 -11.10
C ILE A 357 -4.34 10.86 -11.15
N ASP A 358 -4.33 9.67 -11.71
CA ASP A 358 -3.13 8.88 -11.93
C ASP A 358 -2.35 9.46 -13.11
N VAL A 359 -1.52 10.47 -12.85
CA VAL A 359 -0.67 11.13 -13.83
C VAL A 359 0.79 11.04 -13.40
N ASN A 360 1.63 10.50 -14.25
CA ASN A 360 3.09 10.52 -14.10
C ASN A 360 3.68 11.59 -15.01
N ILE A 361 4.56 12.42 -14.46
CA ILE A 361 5.24 13.52 -15.18
C ILE A 361 6.73 13.29 -15.05
N PHE A 362 7.39 12.99 -16.15
CA PHE A 362 8.78 12.55 -16.16
C PHE A 362 9.51 12.82 -17.48
N PRO A 363 10.87 12.89 -17.45
CA PRO A 363 11.70 13.05 -16.28
C PRO A 363 11.53 14.44 -15.65
N ASN A 364 11.72 14.54 -14.34
CA ASN A 364 11.79 15.82 -13.63
C ASN A 364 12.75 15.68 -12.45
N PRO A 365 13.96 16.26 -12.52
CA PRO A 365 14.46 17.25 -13.49
C PRO A 365 14.72 16.70 -14.90
N THR A 366 14.65 17.58 -15.91
CA THR A 366 14.87 17.25 -17.32
C THR A 366 15.74 18.27 -18.04
N SER A 367 16.36 17.84 -19.17
CA SER A 367 17.10 18.73 -20.07
C SER A 367 16.31 19.10 -21.31
N ASP A 368 15.41 18.23 -21.81
CA ASP A 368 14.82 18.40 -23.14
C ASP A 368 13.29 18.32 -23.13
N PHE A 369 12.73 17.21 -22.64
CA PHE A 369 11.30 16.92 -22.74
C PHE A 369 10.72 16.54 -21.38
N VAL A 370 9.43 16.83 -21.21
CA VAL A 370 8.60 16.31 -20.13
C VAL A 370 7.50 15.46 -20.75
N ASN A 371 7.41 14.20 -20.34
CA ASN A 371 6.34 13.29 -20.74
C ASN A 371 5.26 13.25 -19.65
N ILE A 372 4.02 13.06 -20.08
CA ILE A 372 2.85 12.96 -19.22
C ILE A 372 2.19 11.60 -19.49
N LYS A 373 2.25 10.68 -18.55
CA LYS A 373 1.56 9.40 -18.64
C LYS A 373 0.33 9.43 -17.76
N SER A 374 -0.84 9.30 -18.39
CA SER A 374 -2.15 9.34 -17.70
C SER A 374 -3.07 8.27 -18.28
N LYS A 375 -4.03 7.78 -17.48
CA LYS A 375 -5.14 6.93 -17.96
C LYS A 375 -6.20 7.71 -18.71
N VAL A 376 -6.25 9.03 -18.51
CA VAL A 376 -7.17 9.96 -19.18
C VAL A 376 -6.39 10.76 -20.19
N ASP A 377 -6.92 10.90 -21.41
CA ASP A 377 -6.26 11.64 -22.49
C ASP A 377 -5.91 13.06 -22.08
N VAL A 378 -4.69 13.50 -22.44
CA VAL A 378 -4.25 14.89 -22.25
C VAL A 378 -4.90 15.78 -23.33
N VAL A 379 -5.56 16.83 -22.90
CA VAL A 379 -6.18 17.83 -23.77
C VAL A 379 -5.21 18.96 -24.09
N SER A 380 -4.54 19.50 -23.07
CA SER A 380 -3.56 20.57 -23.26
C SER A 380 -2.47 20.55 -22.21
N LEU A 381 -1.28 21.00 -22.62
CA LEU A 381 -0.12 21.27 -21.78
C LEU A 381 0.28 22.71 -21.98
N ILE A 382 0.35 23.52 -20.92
CA ILE A 382 0.76 24.91 -20.98
C ILE A 382 1.94 25.12 -20.03
N LEU A 383 3.06 25.54 -20.59
CA LEU A 383 4.27 25.86 -19.81
C LEU A 383 4.29 27.34 -19.45
N TYR A 384 4.57 27.62 -18.20
CA TYR A 384 4.76 28.98 -17.68
C TYR A 384 6.14 29.14 -17.06
N SER A 385 6.70 30.32 -17.14
CA SER A 385 7.82 30.75 -16.28
C SER A 385 7.36 30.91 -14.83
N ILE A 386 8.31 30.99 -13.90
CA ILE A 386 8.01 31.12 -12.47
C ILE A 386 7.27 32.41 -12.12
N ASP A 387 7.41 33.47 -12.93
CA ASP A 387 6.69 34.74 -12.84
C ASP A 387 5.28 34.71 -13.48
N GLY A 388 4.85 33.54 -13.99
CA GLY A 388 3.50 33.32 -14.52
C GLY A 388 3.31 33.66 -16.00
N ARG A 389 4.39 34.00 -16.73
CA ARG A 389 4.30 34.25 -18.16
C ARG A 389 4.16 32.93 -18.94
N LYS A 390 3.15 32.85 -19.81
CA LYS A 390 2.98 31.69 -20.71
C LYS A 390 4.13 31.61 -21.71
N LEU A 391 4.77 30.45 -21.78
CA LEU A 391 5.94 30.20 -22.65
C LEU A 391 5.60 29.32 -23.86
N SER A 392 4.85 28.24 -23.65
CA SER A 392 4.38 27.36 -24.73
C SER A 392 3.07 26.69 -24.38
N GLU A 393 2.40 26.16 -25.40
CA GLU A 393 1.16 25.40 -25.27
C GLU A 393 1.13 24.31 -26.34
N THR A 394 0.71 23.11 -25.96
CA THR A 394 0.48 21.99 -26.88
C THR A 394 -0.90 21.39 -26.61
N TYR A 395 -1.51 20.82 -27.64
CA TYR A 395 -2.83 20.20 -27.57
C TYR A 395 -2.79 18.75 -28.00
N LYS A 396 -3.52 17.89 -27.30
CA LYS A 396 -3.64 16.44 -27.57
C LYS A 396 -2.27 15.76 -27.72
N GLN A 397 -1.32 16.18 -26.89
CA GLN A 397 0.00 15.60 -26.79
C GLN A 397 0.28 15.24 -25.33
N ASP A 398 0.95 14.14 -25.12
CA ASP A 398 1.39 13.65 -23.83
C ASP A 398 2.85 14.01 -23.50
N ARG A 399 3.41 14.98 -24.25
CA ARG A 399 4.80 15.41 -24.12
C ARG A 399 4.93 16.90 -24.48
N ILE A 400 5.80 17.60 -23.74
CA ILE A 400 6.17 18.99 -24.03
C ILE A 400 7.68 19.14 -24.15
N ASP A 401 8.12 19.85 -25.20
CA ASP A 401 9.53 20.19 -25.43
C ASP A 401 9.90 21.43 -24.63
N ILE A 402 10.95 21.32 -23.83
CA ILE A 402 11.51 22.44 -23.05
C ILE A 402 13.01 22.63 -23.34
N SER A 403 13.55 22.00 -24.39
CA SER A 403 14.97 22.04 -24.72
C SER A 403 15.51 23.45 -24.95
N SER A 404 14.70 24.34 -25.56
CA SER A 404 15.06 25.71 -25.90
C SER A 404 15.03 26.69 -24.70
N TYR A 405 14.56 26.29 -23.54
CA TYR A 405 14.47 27.16 -22.37
C TYR A 405 15.72 27.05 -21.49
N SER A 406 16.01 28.12 -20.77
CA SER A 406 17.16 28.17 -19.85
C SER A 406 16.97 27.23 -18.67
N THR A 407 18.08 26.83 -18.04
CA THR A 407 18.07 26.14 -16.75
C THR A 407 17.26 26.94 -15.72
N GLY A 408 16.33 26.28 -15.01
CA GLY A 408 15.47 26.97 -14.08
C GLY A 408 14.22 26.19 -13.70
N ILE A 409 13.29 26.88 -13.03
CA ILE A 409 12.00 26.34 -12.57
C ILE A 409 10.90 26.86 -13.48
N TYR A 410 10.03 25.95 -13.90
CA TYR A 410 8.87 26.21 -14.75
C TYR A 410 7.62 25.60 -14.12
N LEU A 411 6.45 26.11 -14.49
CA LEU A 411 5.15 25.57 -14.09
C LEU A 411 4.45 24.99 -15.32
N LEU A 412 4.15 23.71 -15.31
CA LEU A 412 3.38 23.01 -16.34
C LEU A 412 1.93 22.87 -15.89
N ASN A 413 1.01 23.49 -16.62
CA ASN A 413 -0.42 23.31 -16.42
C ASN A 413 -0.91 22.22 -17.39
N ILE A 414 -1.57 21.20 -16.84
CA ILE A 414 -2.03 20.02 -17.57
C ILE A 414 -3.57 19.99 -17.48
N THR A 415 -4.23 19.83 -18.61
CA THR A 415 -5.67 19.64 -18.70
C THR A 415 -5.97 18.28 -19.29
N LEU A 416 -6.79 17.47 -18.62
CA LEU A 416 -7.24 16.16 -19.06
C LEU A 416 -8.65 16.23 -19.68
N LYS A 417 -9.01 15.20 -20.43
CA LYS A 417 -10.27 15.10 -21.17
C LYS A 417 -11.52 15.08 -20.27
N ASP A 418 -11.38 14.69 -19.02
CA ASP A 418 -12.45 14.72 -18.02
C ASP A 418 -12.66 16.10 -17.38
N GLY A 419 -11.96 17.12 -17.90
CA GLY A 419 -12.00 18.50 -17.39
C GLY A 419 -11.08 18.78 -16.21
N THR A 420 -10.34 17.78 -15.75
CA THR A 420 -9.38 17.95 -14.64
C THR A 420 -8.20 18.79 -15.08
N THR A 421 -7.82 19.77 -14.26
CA THR A 421 -6.63 20.61 -14.46
C THR A 421 -5.76 20.58 -13.22
N PHE A 422 -4.44 20.56 -13.41
CA PHE A 422 -3.48 20.68 -12.31
C PHE A 422 -2.16 21.30 -12.79
N LYS A 423 -1.40 21.87 -11.86
CA LYS A 423 -0.10 22.48 -12.13
C LYS A 423 1.01 21.61 -11.56
N HIS A 424 2.08 21.47 -12.30
CA HIS A 424 3.25 20.73 -11.86
C HIS A 424 4.53 21.56 -12.08
N LYS A 425 5.41 21.53 -11.08
CA LYS A 425 6.70 22.21 -11.12
C LYS A 425 7.69 21.37 -11.92
N ILE A 426 8.28 21.94 -12.96
CA ILE A 426 9.32 21.34 -13.78
C ILE A 426 10.67 21.99 -13.44
N ILE A 427 11.68 21.17 -13.24
CA ILE A 427 13.06 21.61 -13.03
C ILE A 427 13.84 21.30 -14.31
N LYS A 428 14.26 22.35 -15.03
CA LYS A 428 15.12 22.28 -16.22
C LYS A 428 16.59 22.31 -15.75
N LYS A 429 17.38 21.32 -16.21
CA LYS A 429 18.83 21.23 -16.00
C LYS A 429 19.59 21.97 -17.08
#